data_467ff73cc3945a0b36aa92e653a2907d
#
_entry.id   467ff73cc3945a0b36aa92e653a2907d
#
_cell.length_a   1.000
_cell.length_b   1.000
_cell.length_c   1.000
_cell.angle_alpha   90.00
_cell.angle_beta   90.00
_cell.angle_gamma   90.00
#
_symmetry.space_group_name_H-M   'P 1'
#
loop_
_entity.id
_entity.type
_entity.pdbx_description
1 polymer ?
#
loop_
_entity_poly.entity_id
_entity_poly.type
_entity_poly.pdbx_seq_one_letter_code
_entity_poly.pdbx_strand_id
1 'polypeptide(L)'
;CMISHKIRWYREISSLYLWLFLVLERGIDMLETKYDHLSVEDKKYDNWVDKGYFKSGNTDRLPYCIVIPPPNVTGKLHIGHAYDTAIQDVIIRYKRLQGFDCLWLPGMDHAAIATEAKVVKRLKEQGLDKRSIGREKFLEACWDWTKEFGGNIRSQWAKLGLSVDYSKERFTLDEGLNKAVIKTFVDYYKKGLIYRGERIINWDPVAMTALSSEEVIYKEDKGAFYHLKYYIEGEDRYLEVATTRPETLFGDTAVAVNPNDERYQDLKGKNVIVPVVNRVVPVVFDNHADPEFGTGVVKITPAHDPNDYEVGLRHDLPRIICMNKDATMNDVCGKYQGLSREECREKLVNDLKEAGLLIRVEEIVHNVGHSERTEAVVEPYLSKQWF
;
A
#
# COMPACT_ATOMS: atom_id res chain seq x y z
N CYS A 1 69.33 51.93 14.42
CA CYS A 1 68.00 51.53 13.86
C CYS A 1 68.10 50.65 12.60
N MET A 2 69.10 50.76 11.77
CA MET A 2 69.30 49.98 10.52
C MET A 2 69.72 48.52 10.72
N ILE A 3 70.50 48.24 11.80
CA ILE A 3 71.03 46.88 12.06
C ILE A 3 69.92 45.93 12.59
N SER A 4 68.95 46.42 13.36
CA SER A 4 67.84 45.63 13.90
C SER A 4 66.84 45.16 12.81
N HIS A 5 66.66 45.98 11.74
CA HIS A 5 65.81 45.61 10.62
C HIS A 5 66.45 44.54 9.72
N LYS A 6 67.74 44.58 9.51
CA LYS A 6 68.47 43.55 8.73
C LYS A 6 68.48 42.18 9.43
N ILE A 7 68.64 42.13 10.74
CA ILE A 7 68.61 40.87 11.52
C ILE A 7 67.20 40.24 11.53
N ARG A 8 66.17 41.05 11.57
CA ARG A 8 64.80 40.57 11.47
C ARG A 8 64.49 40.01 10.09
N TRP A 9 64.95 40.68 9.04
CA TRP A 9 64.73 40.22 7.66
C TRP A 9 65.51 38.91 7.36
N TYR A 10 66.73 38.74 7.88
CA TYR A 10 67.47 37.49 7.77
C TYR A 10 66.82 36.32 8.55
N ARG A 11 66.16 36.56 9.69
CA ARG A 11 65.48 35.56 10.42
C ARG A 11 64.15 35.10 9.71
N GLU A 12 63.47 36.01 9.10
CA GLU A 12 62.27 35.70 8.35
C GLU A 12 62.58 34.93 7.06
N ILE A 13 63.62 35.33 6.33
CA ILE A 13 64.09 34.62 5.15
C ILE A 13 64.59 33.20 5.52
N SER A 14 65.38 33.07 6.58
CA SER A 14 65.91 31.78 6.99
C SER A 14 64.78 30.85 7.49
N SER A 15 63.76 31.39 8.13
CA SER A 15 62.55 30.57 8.53
C SER A 15 61.72 30.13 7.32
N LEU A 16 61.61 30.97 6.28
CA LEU A 16 60.93 30.63 5.04
C LEU A 16 61.75 29.56 4.25
N TYR A 17 63.09 29.69 4.18
CA TYR A 17 63.93 28.67 3.55
C TYR A 17 63.93 27.35 4.34
N LEU A 18 63.91 27.41 5.66
CA LEU A 18 63.79 26.21 6.49
C LEU A 18 62.42 25.56 6.34
N TRP A 19 61.36 26.35 6.23
CA TRP A 19 59.99 25.84 5.97
C TRP A 19 59.87 25.24 4.55
N LEU A 20 60.47 25.94 3.52
CA LEU A 20 60.53 25.42 2.16
C LEU A 20 61.37 24.12 2.09
N PHE A 21 62.49 24.06 2.83
CA PHE A 21 63.32 22.86 2.89
C PHE A 21 62.64 21.71 3.58
N LEU A 22 61.93 21.94 4.68
CA LEU A 22 61.14 20.96 5.39
C LEU A 22 59.89 20.47 4.56
N VAL A 23 59.34 21.34 3.71
CA VAL A 23 58.26 20.97 2.77
C VAL A 23 58.84 20.17 1.59
N LEU A 24 60.04 20.46 1.14
CA LEU A 24 60.76 19.74 0.08
C LEU A 24 61.34 18.39 0.57
N GLU A 25 61.83 18.30 1.82
CA GLU A 25 62.27 17.02 2.41
C GLU A 25 61.11 16.07 2.78
N ARG A 26 59.91 16.59 3.01
CA ARG A 26 58.71 15.77 3.17
C ARG A 26 58.18 15.26 1.85
N GLY A 27 59.01 15.03 0.84
CA GLY A 27 58.61 14.55 -0.46
C GLY A 27 57.18 14.95 -0.78
N ILE A 28 56.98 15.87 -1.70
CA ILE A 28 55.61 16.05 -2.21
C ILE A 28 55.26 14.69 -2.78
N ASP A 29 54.55 13.86 -2.01
CA ASP A 29 53.92 12.67 -2.56
C ASP A 29 53.06 13.20 -3.71
N MET A 30 53.62 13.15 -4.92
CA MET A 30 52.85 13.55 -6.10
C MET A 30 51.64 12.61 -6.16
N LEU A 31 50.44 13.20 -6.09
CA LEU A 31 49.23 12.44 -6.24
C LEU A 31 49.31 11.63 -7.54
N GLU A 32 48.87 10.39 -7.48
CA GLU A 32 48.72 9.53 -8.65
C GLU A 32 48.01 10.29 -9.77
N THR A 33 48.44 10.11 -11.01
CA THR A 33 47.81 10.76 -12.17
C THR A 33 46.41 10.31 -12.45
N LYS A 34 46.03 9.14 -11.90
CA LYS A 34 44.67 8.59 -11.95
C LYS A 34 44.12 8.43 -10.55
N TYR A 35 42.91 8.89 -10.35
CA TYR A 35 42.18 8.66 -9.10
C TYR A 35 41.84 7.17 -8.95
N ASP A 36 42.40 6.51 -7.95
CA ASP A 36 42.03 5.17 -7.52
C ASP A 36 41.10 5.25 -6.32
N HIS A 37 39.80 5.11 -6.58
CA HIS A 37 38.76 5.19 -5.54
C HIS A 37 38.93 4.12 -4.45
N LEU A 38 39.43 2.93 -4.80
CA LEU A 38 39.61 1.85 -3.83
C LEU A 38 40.67 2.18 -2.78
N SER A 39 41.80 2.78 -3.21
CA SER A 39 42.86 3.17 -2.28
C SER A 39 42.50 4.43 -1.47
N VAL A 40 41.76 5.37 -2.07
CA VAL A 40 41.45 6.66 -1.44
C VAL A 40 40.24 6.60 -0.55
N GLU A 41 39.18 5.85 -0.93
CA GLU A 41 37.92 5.83 -0.22
C GLU A 41 37.85 4.73 0.84
N ASP A 42 38.71 3.73 0.75
CA ASP A 42 38.73 2.62 1.72
C ASP A 42 38.83 3.14 3.16
N LYS A 43 37.97 2.61 4.05
CA LYS A 43 37.89 2.98 5.48
C LYS A 43 37.66 4.48 5.77
N LYS A 44 37.50 5.34 4.76
CA LYS A 44 37.27 6.78 4.98
C LYS A 44 35.92 7.00 5.67
N TYR A 45 34.89 6.30 5.22
CA TYR A 45 33.55 6.39 5.81
C TYR A 45 33.52 5.91 7.25
N ASP A 46 34.13 4.75 7.51
CA ASP A 46 34.22 4.19 8.88
C ASP A 46 34.92 5.16 9.81
N ASN A 47 36.03 5.76 9.37
CA ASN A 47 36.74 6.79 10.14
C ASN A 47 35.85 8.02 10.44
N TRP A 48 35.00 8.44 9.51
CA TRP A 48 34.05 9.55 9.77
C TRP A 48 33.01 9.19 10.82
N VAL A 49 32.46 7.98 10.74
CA VAL A 49 31.49 7.45 11.71
C VAL A 49 32.13 7.30 13.08
N ASP A 50 33.32 6.69 13.18
CA ASP A 50 34.05 6.46 14.43
C ASP A 50 34.41 7.78 15.13
N LYS A 51 34.82 8.78 14.36
CA LYS A 51 35.10 10.14 14.87
C LYS A 51 33.83 10.92 15.25
N GLY A 52 32.63 10.37 14.95
CA GLY A 52 31.36 10.99 15.29
C GLY A 52 31.05 12.29 14.53
N TYR A 53 31.62 12.49 13.34
CA TYR A 53 31.42 13.72 12.57
C TYR A 53 29.97 13.97 12.18
N PHE A 54 29.14 12.95 12.18
CA PHE A 54 27.73 13.02 11.81
C PHE A 54 26.78 13.07 13.01
N LYS A 55 27.30 12.95 14.24
CA LYS A 55 26.49 12.98 15.46
C LYS A 55 25.89 14.35 15.69
N SER A 56 24.64 14.35 16.11
CA SER A 56 23.87 15.51 16.56
C SER A 56 23.79 15.54 18.10
N GLY A 57 23.31 16.64 18.67
CA GLY A 57 23.07 16.81 20.11
C GLY A 57 23.85 17.93 20.78
N ASN A 58 24.41 18.85 19.97
CA ASN A 58 25.02 20.07 20.50
C ASN A 58 23.94 21.14 20.72
N THR A 59 23.50 21.30 21.99
CA THR A 59 22.42 22.23 22.37
C THR A 59 22.79 23.71 22.26
N ASP A 60 24.09 24.04 22.08
CA ASP A 60 24.56 25.42 21.90
C ASP A 60 24.39 25.91 20.45
N ARG A 61 23.97 25.03 19.54
CA ARG A 61 23.78 25.34 18.13
C ARG A 61 22.29 25.27 17.77
N LEU A 62 21.91 26.03 16.74
CA LEU A 62 20.56 25.95 16.18
C LEU A 62 20.32 24.55 15.56
N PRO A 63 19.23 23.87 15.91
CA PRO A 63 18.95 22.55 15.38
C PRO A 63 18.48 22.60 13.93
N TYR A 64 18.90 21.61 13.14
CA TYR A 64 18.39 21.34 11.81
C TYR A 64 18.20 19.83 11.63
N CYS A 65 16.99 19.40 11.30
CA CYS A 65 16.67 17.98 11.21
C CYS A 65 16.10 17.62 9.83
N ILE A 66 16.59 16.51 9.26
CA ILE A 66 15.94 15.79 8.16
C ILE A 66 15.69 14.37 8.66
N VAL A 67 14.50 13.85 8.40
CA VAL A 67 14.16 12.44 8.58
C VAL A 67 14.25 11.79 7.22
N ILE A 68 15.07 10.74 7.09
CA ILE A 68 15.17 9.99 5.83
C ILE A 68 13.81 9.33 5.53
N PRO A 69 13.29 9.35 4.29
CA PRO A 69 12.21 8.46 3.90
C PRO A 69 12.65 7.01 4.14
N PRO A 70 12.06 6.28 5.10
CA PRO A 70 12.62 5.00 5.53
C PRO A 70 12.42 3.95 4.43
N PRO A 71 13.49 3.41 3.82
CA PRO A 71 13.33 2.39 2.80
C PRO A 71 12.78 1.09 3.40
N ASN A 72 11.96 0.42 2.59
CA ASN A 72 11.43 -0.89 2.91
C ASN A 72 12.54 -1.95 2.91
N VAL A 73 12.55 -2.84 3.91
CA VAL A 73 13.51 -3.95 3.98
C VAL A 73 13.15 -5.11 3.03
N THR A 74 12.63 -4.77 1.84
CA THR A 74 12.16 -5.73 0.82
C THR A 74 13.24 -6.16 -0.16
N GLY A 75 14.41 -5.47 -0.17
CA GLY A 75 15.48 -5.75 -1.12
C GLY A 75 16.63 -4.74 -1.03
N LYS A 76 17.41 -4.68 -2.11
CA LYS A 76 18.49 -3.69 -2.27
C LYS A 76 17.93 -2.36 -2.70
N LEU A 77 18.61 -1.26 -2.32
CA LEU A 77 18.32 0.07 -2.82
C LEU A 77 18.62 0.19 -4.31
N HIS A 78 17.89 1.03 -5.00
CA HIS A 78 18.06 1.34 -6.43
C HIS A 78 18.45 2.83 -6.61
N ILE A 79 18.70 3.24 -7.86
CA ILE A 79 19.17 4.58 -8.18
C ILE A 79 18.23 5.70 -7.68
N GLY A 80 16.91 5.46 -7.61
CA GLY A 80 15.95 6.43 -7.06
C GLY A 80 16.22 6.75 -5.60
N HIS A 81 16.55 5.74 -4.78
CA HIS A 81 16.94 5.94 -3.38
C HIS A 81 18.26 6.72 -3.28
N ALA A 82 19.24 6.43 -4.16
CA ALA A 82 20.49 7.14 -4.17
C ALA A 82 20.31 8.62 -4.54
N TYR A 83 19.44 8.91 -5.51
CA TYR A 83 19.11 10.27 -5.93
C TYR A 83 18.45 11.07 -4.80
N ASP A 84 17.42 10.51 -4.17
CA ASP A 84 16.70 11.11 -3.06
C ASP A 84 17.65 11.41 -1.88
N THR A 85 18.43 10.42 -1.44
CA THR A 85 19.38 10.59 -0.33
C THR A 85 20.52 11.53 -0.64
N ALA A 86 20.99 11.60 -1.90
CA ALA A 86 22.06 12.55 -2.29
C ALA A 86 21.61 14.00 -2.11
N ILE A 87 20.37 14.34 -2.46
CA ILE A 87 19.82 15.69 -2.26
C ILE A 87 19.77 16.04 -0.76
N GLN A 88 19.31 15.12 0.08
CA GLN A 88 19.25 15.31 1.52
C GLN A 88 20.66 15.47 2.11
N ASP A 89 21.64 14.68 1.68
CA ASP A 89 23.00 14.72 2.17
C ASP A 89 23.68 16.07 1.86
N VAL A 90 23.48 16.61 0.65
CA VAL A 90 23.98 17.95 0.27
C VAL A 90 23.43 19.01 1.22
N ILE A 91 22.13 18.98 1.51
CA ILE A 91 21.49 19.98 2.40
C ILE A 91 22.04 19.83 3.83
N ILE A 92 22.12 18.63 4.37
CA ILE A 92 22.64 18.38 5.73
C ILE A 92 24.09 18.81 5.86
N ARG A 93 24.96 18.50 4.88
CA ARG A 93 26.36 18.90 4.88
C ARG A 93 26.49 20.42 4.81
N TYR A 94 25.69 21.08 3.96
CA TYR A 94 25.64 22.53 3.87
C TYR A 94 25.26 23.18 5.20
N LYS A 95 24.23 22.65 5.87
CA LYS A 95 23.79 23.13 7.20
C LYS A 95 24.85 22.94 8.27
N ARG A 96 25.56 21.81 8.28
CA ARG A 96 26.72 21.60 9.18
C ARG A 96 27.83 22.63 8.98
N LEU A 97 28.15 22.96 7.71
CA LEU A 97 29.12 24.00 7.38
C LEU A 97 28.67 25.39 7.85
N GLN A 98 27.37 25.66 7.89
CA GLN A 98 26.81 26.88 8.47
C GLN A 98 26.83 26.91 10.02
N GLY A 99 27.25 25.84 10.69
CA GLY A 99 27.33 25.76 12.14
C GLY A 99 26.08 25.26 12.85
N PHE A 100 25.08 24.73 12.13
CA PHE A 100 23.91 24.12 12.76
C PHE A 100 24.25 22.79 13.46
N ASP A 101 23.47 22.44 14.50
CA ASP A 101 23.42 21.06 15.02
C ASP A 101 22.49 20.24 14.13
N CYS A 102 23.09 19.40 13.27
CA CYS A 102 22.34 18.71 12.24
C CYS A 102 22.06 17.26 12.62
N LEU A 103 20.80 16.90 12.70
CA LEU A 103 20.34 15.52 12.75
C LEU A 103 19.82 15.09 11.37
N TRP A 104 20.53 14.20 10.70
CA TRP A 104 19.93 13.41 9.65
C TRP A 104 19.59 12.04 10.21
N LEU A 105 18.30 11.83 10.50
CA LEU A 105 17.79 10.64 11.17
C LEU A 105 17.62 9.52 10.18
N PRO A 106 18.45 8.44 10.23
CA PRO A 106 18.22 7.26 9.42
C PRO A 106 17.13 6.38 10.01
N GLY A 107 16.49 5.59 9.14
CA GLY A 107 15.52 4.60 9.56
C GLY A 107 15.17 3.64 8.43
N MET A 108 14.50 2.55 8.79
CA MET A 108 14.03 1.54 7.84
C MET A 108 12.61 1.14 8.18
N ASP A 109 11.84 0.80 7.14
CA ASP A 109 10.48 0.31 7.29
C ASP A 109 10.44 -1.21 7.18
N HIS A 110 9.72 -1.85 8.10
CA HIS A 110 9.48 -3.30 8.08
C HIS A 110 8.60 -3.74 6.89
N ALA A 111 7.82 -2.82 6.31
CA ALA A 111 7.00 -3.01 5.10
C ALA A 111 6.09 -4.26 5.12
N ALA A 112 5.76 -4.73 6.31
CA ALA A 112 4.86 -5.86 6.63
C ALA A 112 4.55 -6.82 5.46
N ILE A 113 3.46 -6.57 4.72
CA ILE A 113 2.94 -7.47 3.67
C ILE A 113 3.96 -7.71 2.54
N ALA A 114 4.67 -6.65 2.11
CA ALA A 114 5.65 -6.75 1.03
C ALA A 114 6.87 -7.58 1.45
N THR A 115 7.33 -7.42 2.69
CA THR A 115 8.41 -8.24 3.28
C THR A 115 7.96 -9.69 3.44
N GLU A 116 6.75 -9.93 3.98
CA GLU A 116 6.20 -11.28 4.09
C GLU A 116 6.10 -11.98 2.73
N ALA A 117 5.66 -11.29 1.68
CA ALA A 117 5.58 -11.84 0.33
C ALA A 117 6.95 -12.31 -0.18
N LYS A 118 8.02 -11.53 0.08
CA LYS A 118 9.40 -11.91 -0.27
C LYS A 118 9.87 -13.13 0.51
N VAL A 119 9.57 -13.17 1.82
CA VAL A 119 9.91 -14.32 2.68
C VAL A 119 9.17 -15.58 2.24
N VAL A 120 7.86 -15.48 1.94
CA VAL A 120 7.07 -16.61 1.41
C VAL A 120 7.65 -17.13 0.11
N LYS A 121 8.06 -16.24 -0.81
CA LYS A 121 8.71 -16.63 -2.05
C LYS A 121 10.01 -17.40 -1.78
N ARG A 122 10.89 -16.89 -0.91
CA ARG A 122 12.15 -17.54 -0.52
C ARG A 122 11.89 -18.92 0.11
N LEU A 123 10.89 -19.04 0.97
CA LEU A 123 10.53 -20.34 1.57
C LEU A 123 10.05 -21.35 0.52
N LYS A 124 9.23 -20.91 -0.44
CA LYS A 124 8.79 -21.79 -1.56
C LYS A 124 9.96 -22.27 -2.41
N GLU A 125 10.95 -21.42 -2.68
CA GLU A 125 12.18 -21.81 -3.40
C GLU A 125 12.99 -22.87 -2.62
N GLN A 126 12.84 -22.93 -1.29
CA GLN A 126 13.41 -23.94 -0.41
C GLN A 126 12.51 -25.18 -0.21
N GLY A 127 11.37 -25.25 -0.89
CA GLY A 127 10.40 -26.33 -0.76
C GLY A 127 9.56 -26.28 0.53
N LEU A 128 9.53 -25.11 1.21
CA LEU A 128 8.79 -24.88 2.44
C LEU A 128 7.51 -24.09 2.19
N ASP A 129 6.46 -24.39 2.94
CA ASP A 129 5.21 -23.66 2.94
C ASP A 129 5.00 -22.89 4.25
N LYS A 130 4.54 -21.63 4.16
CA LYS A 130 4.30 -20.74 5.31
C LYS A 130 3.43 -21.39 6.38
N ARG A 131 2.38 -22.14 5.99
CA ARG A 131 1.42 -22.75 6.92
C ARG A 131 2.04 -23.99 7.58
N SER A 132 2.80 -24.78 6.82
CA SER A 132 3.41 -26.03 7.31
C SER A 132 4.51 -25.81 8.34
N ILE A 133 5.30 -24.71 8.23
CA ILE A 133 6.37 -24.39 9.19
C ILE A 133 5.84 -23.76 10.49
N GLY A 134 4.63 -23.23 10.49
CA GLY A 134 4.00 -22.57 11.64
C GLY A 134 4.47 -21.12 11.85
N ARG A 135 3.73 -20.41 12.72
CA ARG A 135 3.90 -18.97 12.95
C ARG A 135 5.30 -18.59 13.46
N GLU A 136 5.83 -19.34 14.43
CA GLU A 136 7.10 -18.99 15.09
C GLU A 136 8.26 -19.04 14.08
N LYS A 137 8.41 -20.13 13.36
CA LYS A 137 9.46 -20.27 12.33
C LYS A 137 9.30 -19.29 11.17
N PHE A 138 8.06 -18.94 10.86
CA PHE A 138 7.81 -17.92 9.85
C PHE A 138 8.27 -16.53 10.32
N LEU A 139 8.01 -16.18 11.59
CA LEU A 139 8.50 -14.92 12.18
C LEU A 139 10.02 -14.89 12.26
N GLU A 140 10.67 -15.99 12.64
CA GLU A 140 12.14 -16.11 12.60
C GLU A 140 12.68 -15.83 11.20
N ALA A 141 12.10 -16.43 10.16
CA ALA A 141 12.48 -16.17 8.77
C ALA A 141 12.29 -14.71 8.36
N CYS A 142 11.23 -14.04 8.85
CA CYS A 142 11.00 -12.61 8.61
C CYS A 142 12.05 -11.73 9.30
N TRP A 143 12.45 -12.08 10.52
CA TRP A 143 13.50 -11.35 11.24
C TRP A 143 14.88 -11.56 10.63
N ASP A 144 15.19 -12.76 10.17
CA ASP A 144 16.44 -13.06 9.45
C ASP A 144 16.51 -12.27 8.14
N TRP A 145 15.41 -12.23 7.39
CA TRP A 145 15.29 -11.37 6.22
C TRP A 145 15.55 -9.90 6.55
N THR A 146 14.91 -9.39 7.57
CA THR A 146 15.05 -7.99 8.00
C THR A 146 16.48 -7.67 8.41
N LYS A 147 17.15 -8.56 9.10
CA LYS A 147 18.56 -8.43 9.50
C LYS A 147 19.49 -8.40 8.28
N GLU A 148 19.30 -9.31 7.34
CA GLU A 148 20.07 -9.40 6.10
C GLU A 148 19.93 -8.14 5.26
N PHE A 149 18.70 -7.77 4.90
CA PHE A 149 18.46 -6.65 4.01
C PHE A 149 18.67 -5.28 4.68
N GLY A 150 18.40 -5.16 5.97
CA GLY A 150 18.80 -3.97 6.74
C GLY A 150 20.31 -3.76 6.76
N GLY A 151 21.09 -4.83 6.90
CA GLY A 151 22.55 -4.80 6.76
C GLY A 151 23.00 -4.36 5.37
N ASN A 152 22.37 -4.87 4.32
CA ASN A 152 22.64 -4.47 2.94
C ASN A 152 22.33 -2.99 2.70
N ILE A 153 21.22 -2.46 3.20
CA ILE A 153 20.85 -1.05 3.10
C ILE A 153 21.92 -0.15 3.75
N ARG A 154 22.33 -0.46 4.98
CA ARG A 154 23.40 0.28 5.65
C ARG A 154 24.71 0.25 4.86
N SER A 155 25.07 -0.90 4.32
CA SER A 155 26.26 -1.05 3.48
C SER A 155 26.19 -0.18 2.21
N GLN A 156 25.00 -0.09 1.57
CA GLN A 156 24.78 0.78 0.42
C GLN A 156 24.85 2.27 0.81
N TRP A 157 24.28 2.67 1.93
CA TRP A 157 24.42 4.04 2.47
C TRP A 157 25.88 4.40 2.76
N ALA A 158 26.63 3.47 3.34
CA ALA A 158 28.07 3.67 3.57
C ALA A 158 28.83 3.88 2.27
N LYS A 159 28.52 3.11 1.21
CA LYS A 159 29.12 3.28 -0.13
C LYS A 159 28.77 4.62 -0.77
N LEU A 160 27.58 5.13 -0.53
CA LEU A 160 27.18 6.48 -0.95
C LEU A 160 27.81 7.58 -0.08
N GLY A 161 28.41 7.22 1.05
CA GLY A 161 29.01 8.18 1.98
C GLY A 161 28.02 9.04 2.72
N LEU A 162 26.79 8.56 2.96
CA LEU A 162 25.71 9.35 3.58
C LEU A 162 26.05 9.78 5.01
N SER A 163 25.88 11.06 5.30
CA SER A 163 26.25 11.65 6.60
C SER A 163 25.13 11.54 7.66
N VAL A 164 24.54 10.36 7.80
CA VAL A 164 23.46 10.06 8.76
C VAL A 164 24.01 9.83 10.17
N ASP A 165 23.18 10.10 11.18
CA ASP A 165 23.50 9.81 12.59
C ASP A 165 22.97 8.45 13.01
N TYR A 166 23.74 7.38 12.82
CA TYR A 166 23.36 6.02 13.17
C TYR A 166 23.10 5.81 14.67
N SER A 167 23.63 6.70 15.56
CA SER A 167 23.35 6.58 16.99
C SER A 167 21.87 6.79 17.34
N LYS A 168 21.11 7.36 16.40
CA LYS A 168 19.67 7.65 16.54
C LYS A 168 18.82 6.88 15.54
N GLU A 169 19.40 5.91 14.82
CA GLU A 169 18.68 5.10 13.84
C GLU A 169 17.40 4.47 14.40
N ARG A 170 16.36 4.46 13.58
CA ARG A 170 15.05 3.91 13.95
C ARG A 170 14.63 2.78 13.00
N PHE A 171 13.85 1.88 13.55
CA PHE A 171 13.15 0.84 12.78
C PHE A 171 11.67 0.87 13.16
N THR A 172 10.78 0.79 12.18
CA THR A 172 9.33 0.97 12.41
C THR A 172 8.72 -0.01 13.42
N LEU A 173 9.37 -1.15 13.71
CA LEU A 173 8.98 -2.08 14.76
C LEU A 173 9.87 -2.01 16.01
N ASP A 174 10.72 -0.98 16.17
CA ASP A 174 11.47 -0.84 17.41
C ASP A 174 10.53 -0.56 18.61
N GLU A 175 11.02 -0.86 19.81
CA GLU A 175 10.22 -0.77 21.04
C GLU A 175 9.64 0.65 21.26
N GLY A 176 10.41 1.69 20.97
CA GLY A 176 9.99 3.08 21.17
C GLY A 176 8.88 3.49 20.19
N LEU A 177 9.03 3.17 18.90
CA LEU A 177 8.00 3.45 17.89
C LEU A 177 6.75 2.60 18.12
N ASN A 178 6.90 1.33 18.51
CA ASN A 178 5.77 0.47 18.87
C ASN A 178 4.95 1.08 20.02
N LYS A 179 5.59 1.54 21.09
CA LYS A 179 4.90 2.23 22.20
C LYS A 179 4.19 3.50 21.75
N ALA A 180 4.80 4.29 20.84
CA ALA A 180 4.22 5.52 20.31
C ALA A 180 2.96 5.22 19.47
N VAL A 181 3.02 4.21 18.58
CA VAL A 181 1.89 3.78 17.76
C VAL A 181 0.72 3.31 18.62
N ILE A 182 0.99 2.43 19.60
CA ILE A 182 -0.06 1.93 20.51
C ILE A 182 -0.69 3.08 21.30
N LYS A 183 0.14 3.99 21.84
CA LYS A 183 -0.37 5.16 22.57
C LYS A 183 -1.27 6.03 21.68
N THR A 184 -0.83 6.34 20.46
CA THR A 184 -1.59 7.17 19.52
C THR A 184 -2.92 6.49 19.15
N PHE A 185 -2.90 5.19 18.89
CA PHE A 185 -4.12 4.41 18.60
C PHE A 185 -5.12 4.50 19.76
N VAL A 186 -4.64 4.27 21.01
CA VAL A 186 -5.50 4.34 22.21
C VAL A 186 -6.05 5.75 22.43
N ASP A 187 -5.23 6.78 22.22
CA ASP A 187 -5.66 8.17 22.37
C ASP A 187 -6.73 8.54 21.33
N TYR A 188 -6.59 8.09 20.09
CA TYR A 188 -7.59 8.31 19.03
C TYR A 188 -8.89 7.54 19.30
N TYR A 189 -8.80 6.31 19.76
CA TYR A 189 -9.98 5.55 20.16
C TYR A 189 -10.75 6.23 21.30
N LYS A 190 -10.05 6.69 22.35
CA LYS A 190 -10.67 7.41 23.47
C LYS A 190 -11.31 8.73 23.06
N LYS A 191 -10.78 9.40 22.04
CA LYS A 191 -11.34 10.63 21.47
C LYS A 191 -12.49 10.39 20.47
N GLY A 192 -12.80 9.14 20.17
CA GLY A 192 -13.81 8.77 19.16
C GLY A 192 -13.41 9.09 17.72
N LEU A 193 -12.10 9.32 17.46
CA LEU A 193 -11.58 9.61 16.12
C LEU A 193 -11.39 8.35 15.27
N ILE A 194 -11.27 7.21 15.91
CA ILE A 194 -11.26 5.90 15.25
C ILE A 194 -12.30 5.01 15.89
N TYR A 195 -12.90 4.15 15.09
CA TYR A 195 -13.90 3.19 15.53
C TYR A 195 -13.78 1.89 14.74
N ARG A 196 -14.28 0.79 15.32
CA ARG A 196 -14.39 -0.50 14.63
C ARG A 196 -15.80 -0.66 14.09
N GLY A 197 -15.92 -0.82 12.78
CA GLY A 197 -17.21 -0.94 12.09
C GLY A 197 -17.15 -1.85 10.88
N GLU A 198 -18.32 -2.16 10.32
CA GLU A 198 -18.45 -2.88 9.05
C GLU A 198 -18.61 -1.88 7.91
N ARG A 199 -17.75 -1.99 6.90
CA ARG A 199 -17.84 -1.24 5.65
C ARG A 199 -17.39 -2.09 4.48
N ILE A 200 -17.78 -1.70 3.29
CA ILE A 200 -17.21 -2.26 2.06
C ILE A 200 -15.79 -1.71 1.91
N ILE A 201 -14.85 -2.62 1.67
CA ILE A 201 -13.44 -2.32 1.42
C ILE A 201 -13.00 -2.97 0.11
N ASN A 202 -11.93 -2.48 -0.48
CA ASN A 202 -11.24 -3.18 -1.56
C ASN A 202 -10.51 -4.39 -0.97
N TRP A 203 -10.77 -5.56 -1.50
CA TRP A 203 -10.24 -6.82 -1.00
C TRP A 203 -9.49 -7.57 -2.10
N ASP A 204 -8.28 -8.02 -1.79
CA ASP A 204 -7.51 -8.93 -2.64
C ASP A 204 -7.82 -10.38 -2.23
N PRO A 205 -8.55 -11.15 -3.06
CA PRO A 205 -8.94 -12.51 -2.69
C PRO A 205 -7.78 -13.51 -2.74
N VAL A 206 -6.70 -13.22 -3.47
CA VAL A 206 -5.51 -14.07 -3.58
C VAL A 206 -4.57 -13.84 -2.40
N ALA A 207 -4.27 -12.59 -2.08
CA ALA A 207 -3.48 -12.22 -0.91
C ALA A 207 -4.27 -12.31 0.40
N MET A 208 -5.60 -12.37 0.33
CA MET A 208 -6.52 -12.37 1.48
C MET A 208 -6.31 -11.17 2.41
N THR A 209 -6.20 -10.00 1.83
CA THR A 209 -5.92 -8.74 2.52
C THR A 209 -6.72 -7.56 1.97
N ALA A 210 -6.97 -6.56 2.81
CA ALA A 210 -7.48 -5.28 2.37
C ALA A 210 -6.45 -4.54 1.51
N LEU A 211 -6.93 -3.72 0.58
CA LEU A 211 -6.16 -2.83 -0.27
C LEU A 211 -6.55 -1.38 0.01
N SER A 212 -5.59 -0.46 -0.03
CA SER A 212 -5.88 0.96 -0.13
C SER A 212 -6.36 1.32 -1.55
N SER A 213 -6.93 2.50 -1.71
CA SER A 213 -7.38 2.95 -3.05
C SER A 213 -6.21 3.11 -4.02
N GLU A 214 -5.02 3.47 -3.52
CA GLU A 214 -3.79 3.64 -4.30
C GLU A 214 -3.23 2.31 -4.82
N GLU A 215 -3.55 1.19 -4.17
CA GLU A 215 -3.11 -0.16 -4.56
C GLU A 215 -4.07 -0.84 -5.56
N VAL A 216 -5.14 -0.14 -5.97
CA VAL A 216 -6.08 -0.60 -6.99
C VAL A 216 -5.71 -0.01 -8.34
N ILE A 217 -5.26 -0.85 -9.26
CA ILE A 217 -4.91 -0.46 -10.64
C ILE A 217 -6.08 -0.78 -11.55
N TYR A 218 -6.65 0.23 -12.18
CA TYR A 218 -7.74 0.05 -13.13
C TYR A 218 -7.21 -0.34 -14.51
N LYS A 219 -7.76 -1.44 -15.05
CA LYS A 219 -7.45 -1.96 -16.41
C LYS A 219 -8.73 -2.11 -17.20
N GLU A 220 -8.64 -1.97 -18.52
CA GLU A 220 -9.74 -2.27 -19.43
C GLU A 220 -9.87 -3.79 -19.60
N ASP A 221 -10.97 -4.35 -19.13
CA ASP A 221 -11.28 -5.76 -19.26
C ASP A 221 -12.54 -5.97 -20.11
N LYS A 222 -12.58 -7.08 -20.82
CA LYS A 222 -13.78 -7.53 -21.51
C LYS A 222 -14.77 -8.10 -20.52
N GLY A 223 -16.00 -7.64 -20.60
CA GLY A 223 -17.10 -8.09 -19.77
C GLY A 223 -18.40 -8.12 -20.54
N ALA A 224 -19.49 -8.29 -19.85
CA ALA A 224 -20.82 -8.21 -20.45
C ALA A 224 -21.85 -7.68 -19.46
N PHE A 225 -22.87 -7.00 -19.95
CA PHE A 225 -24.12 -6.83 -19.22
C PHE A 225 -25.03 -8.03 -19.45
N TYR A 226 -25.47 -8.62 -18.37
CA TYR A 226 -26.46 -9.69 -18.34
C TYR A 226 -27.80 -9.09 -17.96
N HIS A 227 -28.76 -9.15 -18.87
CA HIS A 227 -30.11 -8.61 -18.70
C HIS A 227 -31.03 -9.71 -18.16
N LEU A 228 -31.52 -9.54 -16.94
CA LEU A 228 -32.25 -10.56 -16.18
C LEU A 228 -33.68 -10.12 -15.90
N LYS A 229 -34.60 -11.11 -15.81
CA LYS A 229 -35.99 -10.89 -15.43
C LYS A 229 -36.15 -11.03 -13.91
N TYR A 230 -36.57 -9.97 -13.25
CA TYR A 230 -36.99 -9.96 -11.88
C TYR A 230 -38.51 -9.84 -11.88
N TYR A 231 -39.24 -10.96 -11.69
CA TYR A 231 -40.69 -10.95 -11.71
C TYR A 231 -41.27 -10.20 -10.50
N ILE A 232 -42.31 -9.39 -10.75
CA ILE A 232 -43.05 -8.73 -9.67
C ILE A 232 -43.86 -9.82 -8.93
N GLU A 233 -43.80 -9.80 -7.61
CA GLU A 233 -44.45 -10.78 -6.77
C GLU A 233 -45.98 -10.81 -7.05
N GLY A 234 -46.49 -11.96 -7.45
CA GLY A 234 -47.89 -12.15 -7.79
C GLY A 234 -48.35 -11.65 -9.15
N GLU A 235 -47.41 -11.23 -10.03
CA GLU A 235 -47.68 -10.76 -11.40
C GLU A 235 -46.88 -11.52 -12.44
N ASP A 236 -47.39 -11.60 -13.66
CA ASP A 236 -46.61 -12.08 -14.83
C ASP A 236 -45.66 -11.04 -15.42
N ARG A 237 -45.69 -9.83 -14.87
CA ARG A 237 -44.80 -8.70 -15.26
C ARG A 237 -43.44 -8.82 -14.56
N TYR A 238 -42.41 -8.44 -15.24
CA TYR A 238 -41.03 -8.41 -14.71
C TYR A 238 -40.38 -7.07 -14.90
N LEU A 239 -39.36 -6.79 -14.07
CA LEU A 239 -38.41 -5.71 -14.26
C LEU A 239 -37.14 -6.27 -14.94
N GLU A 240 -36.65 -5.55 -15.95
CA GLU A 240 -35.38 -5.88 -16.59
C GLU A 240 -34.22 -5.25 -15.79
N VAL A 241 -33.39 -6.09 -15.24
CA VAL A 241 -32.18 -5.69 -14.48
C VAL A 241 -30.95 -6.03 -15.29
N ALA A 242 -30.07 -5.06 -15.56
CA ALA A 242 -28.80 -5.26 -16.19
C ALA A 242 -27.66 -5.27 -15.17
N THR A 243 -26.80 -6.28 -15.21
CA THR A 243 -25.67 -6.39 -14.27
C THR A 243 -24.44 -6.96 -14.98
N THR A 244 -23.25 -6.48 -14.62
CA THR A 244 -21.97 -7.08 -15.05
C THR A 244 -21.55 -8.25 -14.15
N ARG A 245 -22.20 -8.39 -12.98
CA ARG A 245 -21.85 -9.36 -11.94
C ARG A 245 -23.05 -10.22 -11.52
N PRO A 246 -23.58 -11.09 -12.40
CA PRO A 246 -24.75 -11.92 -12.08
C PRO A 246 -24.49 -12.84 -10.90
N GLU A 247 -23.26 -13.27 -10.64
CA GLU A 247 -22.88 -14.10 -9.50
C GLU A 247 -23.17 -13.47 -8.13
N THR A 248 -23.40 -12.14 -8.06
CA THR A 248 -23.73 -11.47 -6.80
C THR A 248 -25.23 -11.47 -6.48
N LEU A 249 -26.11 -11.96 -7.39
CA LEU A 249 -27.55 -11.97 -7.17
C LEU A 249 -27.97 -12.74 -5.89
N PHE A 250 -27.14 -13.68 -5.43
CA PHE A 250 -27.38 -14.38 -4.16
C PHE A 250 -27.36 -13.44 -2.94
N GLY A 251 -26.74 -12.26 -3.08
CA GLY A 251 -26.70 -11.21 -2.07
C GLY A 251 -27.71 -10.09 -2.27
N ASP A 252 -28.57 -10.15 -3.30
CA ASP A 252 -29.56 -9.11 -3.57
C ASP A 252 -30.59 -8.99 -2.46
N THR A 253 -30.87 -7.76 -2.03
CA THR A 253 -31.81 -7.46 -0.94
C THR A 253 -32.87 -6.43 -1.31
N ALA A 254 -32.75 -5.79 -2.47
CA ALA A 254 -33.75 -4.92 -3.06
C ALA A 254 -33.50 -4.73 -4.57
N VAL A 255 -34.47 -4.13 -5.22
CA VAL A 255 -34.31 -3.50 -6.53
C VAL A 255 -34.65 -2.02 -6.38
N ALA A 256 -33.80 -1.14 -6.90
CA ALA A 256 -34.01 0.31 -6.85
C ALA A 256 -34.54 0.85 -8.17
N VAL A 257 -35.43 1.84 -8.08
CA VAL A 257 -35.93 2.65 -9.17
C VAL A 257 -35.88 4.14 -8.77
N ASN A 258 -35.76 5.04 -9.73
CA ASN A 258 -35.73 6.46 -9.41
C ASN A 258 -37.12 6.96 -8.95
N PRO A 259 -37.21 7.77 -7.89
CA PRO A 259 -38.48 8.32 -7.42
C PRO A 259 -39.18 9.23 -8.42
N ASN A 260 -38.46 9.78 -9.39
CA ASN A 260 -38.99 10.64 -10.44
C ASN A 260 -39.25 9.92 -11.77
N ASP A 261 -38.97 8.62 -11.86
CA ASP A 261 -39.21 7.84 -13.06
C ASP A 261 -40.69 7.41 -13.17
N GLU A 262 -41.40 8.01 -14.10
CA GLU A 262 -42.83 7.77 -14.28
C GLU A 262 -43.14 6.32 -14.69
N ARG A 263 -42.19 5.60 -15.30
CA ARG A 263 -42.35 4.19 -15.76
C ARG A 263 -42.62 3.23 -14.60
N TYR A 264 -42.19 3.59 -13.39
CA TYR A 264 -42.13 2.67 -12.25
C TYR A 264 -42.93 3.15 -11.03
N GLN A 265 -43.73 4.21 -11.12
CA GLN A 265 -44.47 4.79 -9.99
C GLN A 265 -45.49 3.78 -9.39
N ASP A 266 -46.01 2.87 -10.21
CA ASP A 266 -46.96 1.83 -9.77
C ASP A 266 -46.29 0.70 -8.96
N LEU A 267 -44.97 0.70 -8.82
CA LEU A 267 -44.17 -0.27 -8.05
C LEU A 267 -44.08 0.07 -6.56
N LYS A 268 -44.60 1.21 -6.15
CA LYS A 268 -44.53 1.63 -4.74
C LYS A 268 -45.18 0.62 -3.82
N GLY A 269 -44.38 0.08 -2.90
CA GLY A 269 -44.83 -0.97 -1.95
C GLY A 269 -44.90 -2.37 -2.54
N LYS A 270 -44.44 -2.59 -3.78
CA LYS A 270 -44.35 -3.93 -4.40
C LYS A 270 -43.01 -4.58 -4.11
N ASN A 271 -42.99 -5.88 -4.27
CA ASN A 271 -41.81 -6.72 -4.19
C ASN A 271 -41.48 -7.33 -5.56
N VAL A 272 -40.25 -7.81 -5.70
CA VAL A 272 -39.80 -8.62 -6.84
C VAL A 272 -39.14 -9.91 -6.35
N ILE A 273 -39.08 -10.89 -7.24
CA ILE A 273 -38.47 -12.19 -6.96
C ILE A 273 -37.12 -12.23 -7.62
N VAL A 274 -36.05 -12.41 -6.80
CA VAL A 274 -34.69 -12.60 -7.27
C VAL A 274 -34.61 -13.92 -8.04
N PRO A 275 -34.18 -13.91 -9.33
CA PRO A 275 -34.13 -15.10 -10.14
C PRO A 275 -33.22 -16.17 -9.55
N VAL A 276 -33.55 -17.45 -9.77
CA VAL A 276 -32.85 -18.65 -9.24
C VAL A 276 -32.90 -18.80 -7.71
N VAL A 277 -32.72 -17.71 -6.95
CA VAL A 277 -32.75 -17.72 -5.47
C VAL A 277 -34.19 -17.80 -4.94
N ASN A 278 -35.14 -17.30 -5.72
CA ASN A 278 -36.56 -17.19 -5.34
C ASN A 278 -36.83 -16.38 -4.05
N ARG A 279 -35.88 -15.49 -3.69
CA ARG A 279 -36.04 -14.56 -2.59
C ARG A 279 -36.94 -13.41 -3.00
N VAL A 280 -37.94 -13.11 -2.20
CA VAL A 280 -38.76 -11.90 -2.36
C VAL A 280 -38.02 -10.72 -1.73
N VAL A 281 -37.84 -9.64 -2.50
CA VAL A 281 -37.17 -8.41 -2.06
C VAL A 281 -37.99 -7.18 -2.44
N PRO A 282 -37.93 -6.08 -1.66
CA PRO A 282 -38.70 -4.87 -1.94
C PRO A 282 -38.19 -4.11 -3.15
N VAL A 283 -39.09 -3.37 -3.81
CA VAL A 283 -38.72 -2.29 -4.72
C VAL A 283 -38.58 -1.02 -3.88
N VAL A 284 -37.39 -0.42 -3.90
CA VAL A 284 -37.08 0.83 -3.20
C VAL A 284 -36.96 2.00 -4.17
N PHE A 285 -37.36 3.18 -3.73
CA PHE A 285 -37.27 4.39 -4.54
C PHE A 285 -36.05 5.19 -4.07
N ASP A 286 -35.01 5.20 -4.90
CA ASP A 286 -33.73 5.85 -4.57
C ASP A 286 -33.12 6.56 -5.78
N ASN A 287 -32.55 7.75 -5.57
CA ASN A 287 -31.89 8.52 -6.62
C ASN A 287 -30.59 7.86 -7.16
N HIS A 288 -30.14 6.77 -6.53
CA HIS A 288 -29.05 5.95 -7.05
C HIS A 288 -29.40 5.34 -8.41
N ALA A 289 -30.66 4.98 -8.66
CA ALA A 289 -31.12 4.51 -9.95
C ALA A 289 -31.24 5.69 -10.92
N ASP A 290 -30.43 5.69 -11.99
CA ASP A 290 -30.47 6.71 -13.05
C ASP A 290 -31.52 6.32 -14.09
N PRO A 291 -32.58 7.14 -14.31
CA PRO A 291 -33.62 6.83 -15.27
C PRO A 291 -33.12 6.84 -16.73
N GLU A 292 -32.02 7.54 -17.02
CA GLU A 292 -31.45 7.67 -18.36
C GLU A 292 -30.42 6.58 -18.65
N PHE A 293 -29.99 5.82 -17.62
CA PHE A 293 -29.00 4.75 -17.78
C PHE A 293 -29.65 3.37 -17.85
N GLY A 294 -29.47 2.66 -18.96
CA GLY A 294 -29.95 1.31 -19.18
C GLY A 294 -31.48 1.21 -19.03
N THR A 295 -31.94 0.36 -18.13
CA THR A 295 -33.36 0.15 -17.89
C THR A 295 -33.95 1.13 -16.86
N GLY A 296 -33.11 1.86 -16.14
CA GLY A 296 -33.49 2.67 -14.96
C GLY A 296 -33.76 1.83 -13.71
N VAL A 297 -33.50 0.50 -13.78
CA VAL A 297 -33.73 -0.45 -12.69
C VAL A 297 -32.38 -1.05 -12.25
N VAL A 298 -32.07 -0.93 -10.98
CA VAL A 298 -30.77 -1.38 -10.40
C VAL A 298 -31.04 -2.41 -9.30
N LYS A 299 -30.38 -3.57 -9.40
CA LYS A 299 -30.36 -4.52 -8.28
C LYS A 299 -29.50 -3.97 -7.15
N ILE A 300 -29.87 -4.22 -5.91
CA ILE A 300 -29.15 -3.72 -4.74
C ILE A 300 -28.56 -4.88 -3.95
N THR A 301 -27.23 -4.92 -3.92
CA THR A 301 -26.42 -5.95 -3.25
C THR A 301 -25.49 -5.31 -2.20
N PRO A 302 -25.98 -4.90 -1.04
CA PRO A 302 -25.25 -4.06 -0.09
C PRO A 302 -23.94 -4.66 0.46
N ALA A 303 -23.75 -5.96 0.34
CA ALA A 303 -22.52 -6.63 0.80
C ALA A 303 -21.40 -6.71 -0.26
N HIS A 304 -21.69 -6.36 -1.55
CA HIS A 304 -20.79 -6.59 -2.68
C HIS A 304 -20.61 -5.39 -3.62
N ASP A 305 -21.21 -4.24 -3.29
CA ASP A 305 -21.03 -2.98 -4.00
C ASP A 305 -21.05 -1.79 -3.05
N PRO A 306 -20.10 -0.83 -3.14
CA PRO A 306 -20.05 0.32 -2.24
C PRO A 306 -21.26 1.26 -2.36
N ASN A 307 -21.79 1.44 -3.58
CA ASN A 307 -22.95 2.31 -3.80
C ASN A 307 -24.22 1.63 -3.28
N ASP A 308 -24.38 0.32 -3.52
CA ASP A 308 -25.48 -0.47 -2.99
C ASP A 308 -25.46 -0.53 -1.46
N TYR A 309 -24.27 -0.51 -0.86
CA TYR A 309 -24.11 -0.42 0.60
C TYR A 309 -24.75 0.86 1.17
N GLU A 310 -24.50 2.00 0.51
CA GLU A 310 -25.11 3.28 0.92
C GLU A 310 -26.64 3.29 0.71
N VAL A 311 -27.15 2.69 -0.38
CA VAL A 311 -28.59 2.46 -0.55
C VAL A 311 -29.12 1.58 0.56
N GLY A 312 -28.40 0.51 0.88
CA GLY A 312 -28.73 -0.39 1.98
C GLY A 312 -28.86 0.28 3.34
N LEU A 313 -27.98 1.26 3.62
CA LEU A 313 -28.05 2.06 4.85
C LEU A 313 -29.28 2.97 4.87
N ARG A 314 -29.61 3.62 3.74
CA ARG A 314 -30.77 4.54 3.65
C ARG A 314 -32.12 3.83 3.79
N HIS A 315 -32.19 2.59 3.32
CA HIS A 315 -33.42 1.80 3.30
C HIS A 315 -33.44 0.65 4.32
N ASP A 316 -32.47 0.61 5.24
CA ASP A 316 -32.33 -0.44 6.27
C ASP A 316 -32.35 -1.87 5.70
N LEU A 317 -31.67 -2.10 4.57
CA LEU A 317 -31.65 -3.38 3.88
C LEU A 317 -30.66 -4.36 4.54
N PRO A 318 -30.96 -5.66 4.53
CA PRO A 318 -30.01 -6.68 4.98
C PRO A 318 -28.76 -6.71 4.11
N ARG A 319 -27.64 -7.15 4.70
CA ARG A 319 -26.35 -7.31 4.02
C ARG A 319 -26.00 -8.78 3.95
N ILE A 320 -26.27 -9.39 2.80
CA ILE A 320 -26.05 -10.81 2.57
C ILE A 320 -24.74 -11.01 1.84
N ILE A 321 -23.76 -11.58 2.52
CA ILE A 321 -22.47 -11.94 1.93
C ILE A 321 -22.63 -13.27 1.19
N CYS A 322 -22.36 -13.31 -0.11
CA CYS A 322 -22.47 -14.52 -0.93
C CYS A 322 -21.10 -15.11 -1.34
N MET A 323 -19.99 -14.50 -0.95
CA MET A 323 -18.63 -14.96 -1.25
C MET A 323 -17.78 -15.11 0.01
N ASN A 324 -16.88 -16.07 -0.01
CA ASN A 324 -15.81 -16.24 0.97
C ASN A 324 -14.68 -15.22 0.72
N LYS A 325 -13.71 -15.15 1.63
CA LYS A 325 -12.56 -14.24 1.51
C LYS A 325 -11.67 -14.52 0.29
N ASP A 326 -11.67 -15.74 -0.21
CA ASP A 326 -10.93 -16.16 -1.41
C ASP A 326 -11.75 -16.00 -2.71
N ALA A 327 -12.90 -15.26 -2.62
CA ALA A 327 -13.86 -15.06 -3.70
C ALA A 327 -14.51 -16.35 -4.24
N THR A 328 -14.48 -17.45 -3.50
CA THR A 328 -15.33 -18.60 -3.78
C THR A 328 -16.76 -18.35 -3.23
N MET A 329 -17.75 -18.92 -3.89
CA MET A 329 -19.15 -18.80 -3.46
C MET A 329 -19.36 -19.53 -2.15
N ASN A 330 -20.08 -18.91 -1.19
CA ASN A 330 -20.34 -19.50 0.12
C ASN A 330 -21.64 -20.35 0.15
N ASP A 331 -22.04 -20.79 1.33
CA ASP A 331 -23.22 -21.66 1.56
C ASP A 331 -24.57 -21.04 1.18
N VAL A 332 -24.68 -19.68 1.18
CA VAL A 332 -25.89 -18.98 0.73
C VAL A 332 -26.19 -19.24 -0.76
N CYS A 333 -25.18 -19.61 -1.54
CA CYS A 333 -25.27 -19.84 -2.98
C CYS A 333 -25.78 -21.26 -3.36
N GLY A 334 -26.08 -22.11 -2.38
CA GLY A 334 -26.65 -23.45 -2.62
C GLY A 334 -25.80 -24.30 -3.55
N LYS A 335 -26.36 -24.73 -4.71
CA LYS A 335 -25.64 -25.59 -5.67
C LYS A 335 -24.39 -25.00 -6.31
N TYR A 336 -24.14 -23.70 -6.09
CA TYR A 336 -22.94 -23.00 -6.60
C TYR A 336 -21.86 -22.83 -5.53
N GLN A 337 -22.12 -23.32 -4.31
CA GLN A 337 -21.14 -23.27 -3.21
C GLN A 337 -19.80 -23.89 -3.62
N GLY A 338 -18.69 -23.21 -3.28
CA GLY A 338 -17.32 -23.67 -3.53
C GLY A 338 -16.78 -23.38 -4.93
N LEU A 339 -17.62 -22.92 -5.87
CA LEU A 339 -17.16 -22.44 -7.18
C LEU A 339 -16.43 -21.09 -7.02
N SER A 340 -15.47 -20.83 -7.88
CA SER A 340 -14.96 -19.44 -8.05
C SER A 340 -16.10 -18.54 -8.56
N ARG A 341 -15.97 -17.24 -8.38
CA ARG A 341 -16.97 -16.27 -8.88
C ARG A 341 -17.11 -16.35 -10.42
N GLU A 342 -16.04 -16.62 -11.13
CA GLU A 342 -16.01 -16.80 -12.59
C GLU A 342 -16.77 -18.07 -13.00
N GLU A 343 -16.46 -19.22 -12.40
CA GLU A 343 -17.16 -20.48 -12.68
C GLU A 343 -18.64 -20.39 -12.30
N CYS A 344 -18.94 -19.71 -11.17
CA CYS A 344 -20.32 -19.47 -10.77
C CYS A 344 -21.06 -18.62 -11.79
N ARG A 345 -20.44 -17.55 -12.31
CA ARG A 345 -21.04 -16.68 -13.35
C ARG A 345 -21.41 -17.48 -14.58
N GLU A 346 -20.49 -18.28 -15.12
CA GLU A 346 -20.74 -19.10 -16.30
C GLU A 346 -21.90 -20.08 -16.09
N LYS A 347 -21.87 -20.82 -15.00
CA LYS A 347 -22.91 -21.80 -14.68
C LYS A 347 -24.26 -21.15 -14.42
N LEU A 348 -24.28 -20.04 -13.68
CA LEU A 348 -25.49 -19.30 -13.37
C LEU A 348 -26.16 -18.72 -14.60
N VAL A 349 -25.36 -18.14 -15.52
CA VAL A 349 -25.85 -17.58 -16.80
C VAL A 349 -26.51 -18.68 -17.65
N ASN A 350 -25.93 -19.89 -17.70
CA ASN A 350 -26.53 -21.02 -18.39
C ASN A 350 -27.85 -21.44 -17.74
N ASP A 351 -27.89 -21.56 -16.41
CA ASP A 351 -29.09 -21.91 -15.67
C ASP A 351 -30.21 -20.84 -15.86
N LEU A 352 -29.85 -19.56 -15.86
CA LEU A 352 -30.78 -18.46 -16.12
C LEU A 352 -31.34 -18.50 -17.56
N LYS A 353 -30.50 -18.87 -18.52
CA LYS A 353 -30.92 -19.06 -19.93
C LYS A 353 -31.90 -20.23 -20.08
N GLU A 354 -31.57 -21.37 -19.47
CA GLU A 354 -32.45 -22.55 -19.50
C GLU A 354 -33.80 -22.29 -18.81
N ALA A 355 -33.82 -21.51 -17.74
CA ALA A 355 -35.02 -21.08 -17.04
C ALA A 355 -35.80 -19.97 -17.76
N GLY A 356 -35.34 -19.42 -18.89
CA GLY A 356 -35.96 -18.32 -19.58
C GLY A 356 -35.92 -16.97 -18.83
N LEU A 357 -35.01 -16.85 -17.86
CA LEU A 357 -34.81 -15.67 -17.01
C LEU A 357 -33.72 -14.71 -17.52
N LEU A 358 -32.90 -15.14 -18.48
CA LEU A 358 -31.93 -14.31 -19.19
C LEU A 358 -32.60 -13.73 -20.44
N ILE A 359 -32.61 -12.40 -20.59
CA ILE A 359 -33.21 -11.70 -21.74
C ILE A 359 -32.19 -11.63 -22.87
N ARG A 360 -31.01 -11.07 -22.59
CA ARG A 360 -29.89 -10.92 -23.55
C ARG A 360 -28.58 -10.75 -22.79
N VAL A 361 -27.49 -10.87 -23.55
CA VAL A 361 -26.12 -10.57 -23.09
C VAL A 361 -25.57 -9.52 -24.04
N GLU A 362 -25.00 -8.46 -23.50
CA GLU A 362 -24.40 -7.35 -24.23
C GLU A 362 -22.92 -7.24 -23.87
N GLU A 363 -22.03 -7.52 -24.82
CA GLU A 363 -20.59 -7.42 -24.61
C GLU A 363 -20.15 -5.98 -24.41
N ILE A 364 -19.28 -5.75 -23.43
CA ILE A 364 -18.74 -4.44 -23.11
C ILE A 364 -17.24 -4.51 -22.84
N VAL A 365 -16.58 -3.37 -22.89
CA VAL A 365 -15.25 -3.15 -22.33
C VAL A 365 -15.40 -2.13 -21.21
N HIS A 366 -14.91 -2.45 -20.04
CA HIS A 366 -15.07 -1.57 -18.87
C HIS A 366 -13.82 -1.61 -17.99
N ASN A 367 -13.64 -0.57 -17.18
CA ASN A 367 -12.54 -0.50 -16.24
C ASN A 367 -12.80 -1.40 -15.03
N VAL A 368 -11.88 -2.34 -14.78
CA VAL A 368 -11.92 -3.26 -13.64
C VAL A 368 -10.72 -2.99 -12.74
N GLY A 369 -10.96 -2.91 -11.44
CA GLY A 369 -9.89 -2.75 -10.44
C GLY A 369 -9.13 -4.04 -10.22
N HIS A 370 -7.79 -3.97 -10.32
CA HIS A 370 -6.87 -5.08 -10.06
C HIS A 370 -5.96 -4.74 -8.90
N SER A 371 -5.59 -5.73 -8.10
CA SER A 371 -4.60 -5.58 -7.03
C SER A 371 -3.21 -5.33 -7.62
N GLU A 372 -2.53 -4.26 -7.19
CA GLU A 372 -1.12 -4.03 -7.53
C GLU A 372 -0.21 -5.19 -7.05
N ARG A 373 -0.63 -5.89 -5.99
CA ARG A 373 0.17 -6.93 -5.33
C ARG A 373 0.14 -8.29 -6.03
N THR A 374 -1.04 -8.68 -6.53
CA THR A 374 -1.29 -10.04 -7.05
C THR A 374 -1.85 -10.06 -8.46
N GLU A 375 -2.21 -8.88 -9.01
CA GLU A 375 -2.94 -8.70 -10.27
C GLU A 375 -4.37 -9.29 -10.26
N ALA A 376 -4.84 -9.82 -9.14
CA ALA A 376 -6.19 -10.34 -9.00
C ALA A 376 -7.22 -9.22 -9.13
N VAL A 377 -8.38 -9.52 -9.72
CA VAL A 377 -9.53 -8.61 -9.73
C VAL A 377 -9.98 -8.37 -8.30
N VAL A 378 -10.07 -7.10 -7.91
CA VAL A 378 -10.46 -6.66 -6.57
C VAL A 378 -11.93 -7.02 -6.33
N GLU A 379 -12.22 -7.53 -5.14
CA GLU A 379 -13.57 -7.80 -4.67
C GLU A 379 -14.01 -6.70 -3.68
N PRO A 380 -15.11 -5.96 -3.95
CA PRO A 380 -15.75 -5.18 -2.91
C PRO A 380 -16.28 -6.12 -1.81
N TYR A 381 -15.73 -6.02 -0.62
CA TYR A 381 -15.98 -6.98 0.45
C TYR A 381 -16.38 -6.30 1.75
N LEU A 382 -17.49 -6.75 2.34
CA LEU A 382 -17.95 -6.26 3.64
C LEU A 382 -17.08 -6.83 4.76
N SER A 383 -16.39 -5.97 5.49
CA SER A 383 -15.45 -6.39 6.53
C SER A 383 -15.50 -5.50 7.76
N LYS A 384 -15.27 -6.10 8.93
CA LYS A 384 -15.03 -5.37 10.17
C LYS A 384 -13.61 -4.85 10.18
N GLN A 385 -13.45 -3.54 10.09
CA GLN A 385 -12.17 -2.84 10.05
C GLN A 385 -12.14 -1.70 11.07
N TRP A 386 -10.98 -1.10 11.24
CA TRP A 386 -10.78 0.14 11.96
C TRP A 386 -10.82 1.31 10.97
N PHE A 387 -11.64 2.30 11.26
CA PHE A 387 -11.84 3.49 10.45
C PHE A 387 -11.60 4.75 11.27
#